data_053c55689e28fdf40aa882844f4acdd7
#
_entry.id   053c55689e28fdf40aa882844f4acdd7
#
_cell.length_a   1.000
_cell.length_b   1.000
_cell.length_c   1.000
_cell.angle_alpha   90.00
_cell.angle_beta   90.00
_cell.angle_gamma   90.00
#
_symmetry.space_group_name_H-M   'P 1'
#
loop_
_entity.id
_entity.type
_entity.pdbx_description
1 polymer ?
#
loop_
_entity_poly.entity_id
_entity_poly.type
_entity_poly.pdbx_seq_one_letter_code
_entity_poly.pdbx_strand_id
1 'polypeptide(L)'
;MDTVLGLSVTPTTVGWVLAEGHGADGTILDHQELALHAGRGVQAVSTAEQVADEVLRVDALAAASDHRLRVIGVTWNDEASAQAALLLEALTDAGFENVVPVRLLEAVETLARAIAPVVGYEQTAVCILEHDWTTVVMVDTHDGETQTAIKHVRGGFDGLTHWLTGMFERNGWRPGGVVVVGGADSDINGLSWQLEKALPVPVFAQTMAQVTIARGAALAAARSTEFTDEQLVAPGSEPAAAPARQRQLSYAGAVTALAAGAITFVSSLSLAVG
;
A
#
# COMPACT_ATOMS: atom_id res chain seq x y z
N MET A 1 9.34 19.76 6.30
CA MET A 1 8.13 18.99 6.62
C MET A 1 8.51 17.52 6.74
N ASP A 2 7.83 16.75 7.60
CA ASP A 2 8.14 15.33 7.79
C ASP A 2 7.48 14.48 6.70
N THR A 3 8.24 13.54 6.16
CA THR A 3 7.78 12.65 5.09
C THR A 3 7.98 11.19 5.46
N VAL A 4 7.20 10.35 4.84
CA VAL A 4 7.25 8.89 4.98
C VAL A 4 7.55 8.28 3.60
N LEU A 5 8.49 7.36 3.55
CA LEU A 5 8.79 6.58 2.37
C LEU A 5 8.26 5.15 2.53
N GLY A 6 7.45 4.70 1.60
CA GLY A 6 7.06 3.29 1.49
C GLY A 6 7.83 2.62 0.37
N LEU A 7 8.24 1.39 0.61
CA LEU A 7 8.91 0.53 -0.36
C LEU A 7 8.17 -0.80 -0.48
N SER A 8 7.98 -1.28 -1.70
CA SER A 8 7.54 -2.64 -1.99
C SER A 8 8.53 -3.32 -2.91
N VAL A 9 9.12 -4.42 -2.45
CA VAL A 9 10.23 -5.09 -3.12
C VAL A 9 9.82 -6.49 -3.59
N THR A 10 10.06 -6.76 -4.85
CA THR A 10 10.02 -8.09 -5.46
C THR A 10 11.41 -8.46 -6.00
N PRO A 11 11.67 -9.70 -6.45
CA PRO A 11 12.97 -10.04 -7.03
C PRO A 11 13.38 -9.21 -8.24
N THR A 12 12.42 -8.65 -8.97
CA THR A 12 12.64 -7.98 -10.26
C THR A 12 12.18 -6.53 -10.30
N THR A 13 11.47 -6.06 -9.28
CA THR A 13 10.87 -4.73 -9.29
C THR A 13 10.86 -4.14 -7.89
N VAL A 14 11.07 -2.84 -7.77
CA VAL A 14 10.77 -2.06 -6.57
C VAL A 14 9.80 -0.94 -6.91
N GLY A 15 8.76 -0.80 -6.11
CA GLY A 15 7.91 0.40 -6.10
C GLY A 15 8.17 1.20 -4.85
N TRP A 16 8.17 2.52 -4.97
CA TRP A 16 8.25 3.40 -3.81
C TRP A 16 7.29 4.58 -3.92
N VAL A 17 6.88 5.07 -2.76
CA VAL A 17 6.04 6.25 -2.59
C VAL A 17 6.60 7.12 -1.49
N LEU A 18 6.85 8.39 -1.79
CA LEU A 18 7.15 9.43 -0.82
C LEU A 18 5.87 10.23 -0.54
N ALA A 19 5.46 10.27 0.71
CA ALA A 19 4.26 10.98 1.14
C ALA A 19 4.57 11.97 2.26
N GLU A 20 3.85 13.10 2.26
CA GLU A 20 3.90 14.10 3.32
C GLU A 20 2.89 13.74 4.42
N GLY A 21 3.27 13.95 5.70
CA GLY A 21 2.39 13.73 6.83
C GLY A 21 2.45 12.33 7.41
N HIS A 22 1.64 12.10 8.44
CA HIS A 22 1.71 10.90 9.27
C HIS A 22 0.53 9.93 9.06
N GLY A 23 -0.42 10.27 8.21
CA GLY A 23 -1.66 9.51 8.10
C GLY A 23 -2.09 9.15 6.68
N ALA A 24 -3.26 8.52 6.59
CA ALA A 24 -3.92 8.18 5.32
C ALA A 24 -4.19 9.41 4.43
N ASP A 25 -4.17 10.60 5.03
CA ASP A 25 -4.44 11.90 4.41
C ASP A 25 -3.18 12.52 3.79
N GLY A 26 -2.01 11.87 3.90
CA GLY A 26 -0.75 12.36 3.38
C GLY A 26 -0.78 12.57 1.87
N THR A 27 -0.34 13.75 1.44
CA THR A 27 -0.18 14.05 0.02
C THR A 27 0.98 13.23 -0.55
N ILE A 28 0.76 12.53 -1.64
CA ILE A 28 1.85 11.86 -2.37
C ILE A 28 2.69 12.94 -3.03
N LEU A 29 3.95 13.04 -2.64
CA LEU A 29 4.91 14.00 -3.19
C LEU A 29 5.57 13.46 -4.46
N ASP A 30 5.96 12.18 -4.43
CA ASP A 30 6.59 11.50 -5.55
C ASP A 30 6.42 9.98 -5.44
N HIS A 31 6.53 9.28 -6.55
CA HIS A 31 6.44 7.83 -6.60
C HIS A 31 7.09 7.28 -7.88
N GLN A 32 7.59 6.07 -7.81
CA GLN A 32 8.15 5.40 -8.99
C GLN A 32 8.12 3.88 -8.85
N GLU A 33 8.04 3.21 -9.98
CA GLU A 33 8.28 1.77 -10.09
C GLU A 33 9.50 1.54 -10.98
N LEU A 34 10.45 0.75 -10.49
CA LEU A 34 11.74 0.50 -11.13
C LEU A 34 11.96 -1.00 -11.32
N ALA A 35 12.40 -1.40 -12.51
CA ALA A 35 12.88 -2.75 -12.75
C ALA A 35 14.26 -2.93 -12.10
N LEU A 36 14.42 -4.00 -11.32
CA LEU A 36 15.68 -4.39 -10.72
C LEU A 36 16.43 -5.34 -11.65
N HIS A 37 17.71 -5.11 -11.82
CA HIS A 37 18.53 -5.90 -12.72
C HIS A 37 19.53 -6.74 -11.93
N ALA A 38 19.61 -8.03 -12.27
CA ALA A 38 20.65 -8.89 -11.73
C ALA A 38 22.02 -8.38 -12.20
N GLY A 39 22.82 -7.88 -11.25
CA GLY A 39 24.19 -7.46 -11.49
C GLY A 39 25.15 -8.67 -11.62
N ARG A 40 26.45 -8.38 -11.73
CA ARG A 40 27.48 -9.41 -11.63
C ARG A 40 27.63 -9.83 -10.16
N GLY A 41 27.27 -11.07 -9.84
CA GLY A 41 27.38 -11.60 -8.49
C GLY A 41 26.10 -12.24 -8.01
N VAL A 42 25.88 -12.20 -6.66
CA VAL A 42 24.66 -12.71 -6.05
C VAL A 42 23.53 -11.71 -6.31
N GLN A 43 22.48 -12.15 -6.98
CA GLN A 43 21.37 -11.28 -7.39
C GLN A 43 20.77 -10.49 -6.21
N ALA A 44 20.58 -11.13 -5.07
CA ALA A 44 20.00 -10.48 -3.88
C ALA A 44 20.84 -9.29 -3.38
N VAL A 45 22.18 -9.38 -3.43
CA VAL A 45 23.09 -8.29 -3.05
C VAL A 45 22.95 -7.12 -4.03
N SER A 46 23.08 -7.41 -5.33
CA SER A 46 23.03 -6.35 -6.35
C SER A 46 21.68 -5.63 -6.39
N THR A 47 20.57 -6.33 -6.18
CA THR A 47 19.25 -5.71 -6.15
C THR A 47 19.00 -4.93 -4.85
N ALA A 48 19.49 -5.41 -3.71
CA ALA A 48 19.42 -4.65 -2.45
C ALA A 48 20.22 -3.34 -2.52
N GLU A 49 21.43 -3.37 -3.10
CA GLU A 49 22.23 -2.17 -3.34
C GLU A 49 21.51 -1.16 -4.25
N GLN A 50 20.90 -1.62 -5.35
CA GLN A 50 20.14 -0.74 -6.25
C GLN A 50 18.96 -0.06 -5.53
N VAL A 51 18.26 -0.78 -4.66
CA VAL A 51 17.16 -0.20 -3.87
C VAL A 51 17.68 0.78 -2.83
N ALA A 52 18.79 0.46 -2.15
CA ALA A 52 19.41 1.36 -1.18
C ALA A 52 19.88 2.67 -1.84
N ASP A 53 20.52 2.59 -2.99
CA ASP A 53 20.93 3.76 -3.78
C ASP A 53 19.72 4.63 -4.17
N GLU A 54 18.62 3.99 -4.55
CA GLU A 54 17.39 4.70 -4.87
C GLU A 54 16.80 5.42 -3.66
N VAL A 55 16.80 4.79 -2.47
CA VAL A 55 16.35 5.43 -1.23
C VAL A 55 17.20 6.64 -0.88
N LEU A 56 18.53 6.55 -1.02
CA LEU A 56 19.44 7.68 -0.81
C LEU A 56 19.16 8.83 -1.80
N ARG A 57 18.84 8.48 -3.04
CA ARG A 57 18.45 9.47 -4.05
C ARG A 57 17.15 10.19 -3.68
N VAL A 58 16.14 9.43 -3.22
CA VAL A 58 14.85 9.98 -2.79
C VAL A 58 15.01 10.87 -1.56
N ASP A 59 15.81 10.46 -0.57
CA ASP A 59 16.11 11.25 0.61
C ASP A 59 16.78 12.58 0.25
N ALA A 60 17.77 12.55 -0.65
CA ALA A 60 18.43 13.75 -1.14
C ALA A 60 17.47 14.71 -1.87
N LEU A 61 16.53 14.18 -2.67
CA LEU A 61 15.50 14.99 -3.34
C LEU A 61 14.50 15.59 -2.34
N ALA A 62 14.09 14.81 -1.33
CA ALA A 62 13.24 15.30 -0.26
C ALA A 62 13.93 16.43 0.50
N ALA A 63 15.19 16.25 0.89
CA ALA A 63 16.00 17.27 1.58
C ALA A 63 16.16 18.56 0.76
N ALA A 64 16.34 18.47 -0.56
CA ALA A 64 16.41 19.61 -1.44
C ALA A 64 15.10 20.44 -1.51
N SER A 65 13.99 19.82 -1.12
CA SER A 65 12.65 20.43 -1.05
C SER A 65 12.21 20.78 0.38
N ASP A 66 13.15 20.89 1.33
CA ASP A 66 12.90 21.11 2.76
C ASP A 66 12.00 20.04 3.44
N HIS A 67 11.99 18.83 2.90
CA HIS A 67 11.34 17.68 3.49
C HIS A 67 12.38 16.80 4.21
N ARG A 68 11.97 16.24 5.35
CA ARG A 68 12.78 15.32 6.12
C ARG A 68 12.14 13.93 6.12
N LEU A 69 12.87 12.95 5.64
CA LEU A 69 12.45 11.55 5.71
C LEU A 69 12.48 11.07 7.17
N ARG A 70 11.29 10.79 7.73
CA ARG A 70 11.12 10.42 9.13
C ARG A 70 11.11 8.91 9.34
N VAL A 71 10.43 8.19 8.45
CA VAL A 71 10.27 6.75 8.54
C VAL A 71 10.28 6.12 7.15
N ILE A 72 10.85 4.93 7.05
CA ILE A 72 10.86 4.11 5.84
C ILE A 72 10.10 2.82 6.15
N GLY A 73 8.94 2.59 5.53
CA GLY A 73 8.21 1.33 5.57
C GLY A 73 8.64 0.41 4.44
N VAL A 74 9.14 -0.78 4.75
CA VAL A 74 9.60 -1.74 3.74
C VAL A 74 8.73 -2.99 3.79
N THR A 75 8.13 -3.32 2.67
CA THR A 75 7.40 -4.58 2.48
C THR A 75 7.98 -5.36 1.30
N TRP A 76 7.80 -6.68 1.30
CA TRP A 76 8.31 -7.56 0.25
C TRP A 76 7.49 -8.84 0.14
N ASN A 77 7.55 -9.50 -1.01
CA ASN A 77 7.02 -10.84 -1.17
C ASN A 77 8.03 -11.90 -0.70
N ASP A 78 7.57 -13.14 -0.51
CA ASP A 78 8.41 -14.24 0.03
C ASP A 78 9.67 -14.48 -0.80
N GLU A 79 9.60 -14.32 -2.12
CA GLU A 79 10.72 -14.53 -3.04
C GLU A 79 11.81 -13.47 -2.87
N ALA A 80 11.48 -12.27 -2.41
CA ALA A 80 12.41 -11.17 -2.17
C ALA A 80 12.98 -11.13 -0.75
N SER A 81 12.73 -12.16 0.08
CA SER A 81 13.13 -12.13 1.50
C SER A 81 14.65 -11.94 1.70
N ALA A 82 15.47 -12.52 0.84
CA ALA A 82 16.93 -12.33 0.93
C ALA A 82 17.36 -10.91 0.56
N GLN A 83 16.77 -10.32 -0.48
CA GLN A 83 17.00 -8.93 -0.87
C GLN A 83 16.55 -7.96 0.23
N ALA A 84 15.38 -8.22 0.80
CA ALA A 84 14.82 -7.38 1.87
C ALA A 84 15.70 -7.38 3.11
N ALA A 85 16.22 -8.53 3.54
CA ALA A 85 17.14 -8.62 4.68
C ALA A 85 18.41 -7.78 4.45
N LEU A 86 19.02 -7.90 3.27
CA LEU A 86 20.21 -7.11 2.90
C LEU A 86 19.90 -5.62 2.76
N LEU A 87 18.72 -5.28 2.23
CA LEU A 87 18.27 -3.90 2.14
C LEU A 87 18.09 -3.25 3.51
N LEU A 88 17.45 -3.94 4.45
CA LEU A 88 17.27 -3.43 5.82
C LEU A 88 18.62 -3.18 6.52
N GLU A 89 19.61 -4.06 6.32
CA GLU A 89 20.96 -3.86 6.81
C GLU A 89 21.60 -2.63 6.13
N ALA A 90 21.57 -2.55 4.80
CA ALA A 90 22.15 -1.44 4.05
C ALA A 90 21.55 -0.08 4.42
N LEU A 91 20.24 0.00 4.64
CA LEU A 91 19.57 1.24 5.06
C LEU A 91 19.98 1.64 6.49
N THR A 92 20.14 0.68 7.39
CA THR A 92 20.63 0.93 8.74
C THR A 92 22.07 1.43 8.71
N ASP A 93 22.93 0.82 7.91
CA ASP A 93 24.33 1.23 7.73
C ASP A 93 24.45 2.62 7.08
N ALA A 94 23.49 2.98 6.22
CA ALA A 94 23.39 4.32 5.63
C ALA A 94 22.91 5.40 6.61
N GLY A 95 22.54 5.02 7.85
CA GLY A 95 22.16 5.94 8.92
C GLY A 95 20.67 6.22 9.05
N PHE A 96 19.81 5.44 8.37
CA PHE A 96 18.36 5.55 8.58
C PHE A 96 17.96 4.85 9.88
N GLU A 97 17.52 5.63 10.88
CA GLU A 97 17.20 5.12 12.22
C GLU A 97 15.83 4.46 12.29
N ASN A 98 14.88 4.91 11.46
CA ASN A 98 13.47 4.48 11.50
C ASN A 98 13.10 3.69 10.24
N VAL A 99 13.66 2.50 10.09
CA VAL A 99 13.29 1.55 9.03
C VAL A 99 12.37 0.49 9.62
N VAL A 100 11.13 0.45 9.16
CA VAL A 100 10.07 -0.43 9.67
C VAL A 100 9.77 -1.53 8.67
N PRO A 101 10.07 -2.80 9.00
CA PRO A 101 9.61 -3.93 8.20
C PRO A 101 8.10 -4.10 8.36
N VAL A 102 7.36 -4.04 7.25
CA VAL A 102 5.91 -4.19 7.20
C VAL A 102 5.57 -5.51 6.51
N ARG A 103 4.72 -6.33 7.12
CA ARG A 103 4.25 -7.55 6.47
C ARG A 103 3.44 -7.20 5.22
N LEU A 104 3.62 -7.95 4.14
CA LEU A 104 2.90 -7.70 2.88
C LEU A 104 1.38 -7.64 3.09
N LEU A 105 0.82 -8.58 3.81
CA LEU A 105 -0.61 -8.61 4.11
C LEU A 105 -1.07 -7.36 4.88
N GLU A 106 -0.29 -6.91 5.85
CA GLU A 106 -0.56 -5.69 6.63
C GLU A 106 -0.54 -4.44 5.73
N ALA A 107 0.44 -4.35 4.82
CA ALA A 107 0.50 -3.28 3.84
C ALA A 107 -0.73 -3.28 2.93
N VAL A 108 -1.13 -4.45 2.43
CA VAL A 108 -2.31 -4.61 1.55
C VAL A 108 -3.61 -4.27 2.28
N GLU A 109 -3.80 -4.73 3.51
CA GLU A 109 -4.99 -4.41 4.32
C GLU A 109 -5.04 -2.93 4.68
N THR A 110 -3.91 -2.33 5.04
CA THR A 110 -3.83 -0.90 5.34
C THR A 110 -4.15 -0.06 4.11
N LEU A 111 -3.63 -0.45 2.96
CA LEU A 111 -3.96 0.16 1.68
C LEU A 111 -5.46 0.04 1.36
N ALA A 112 -6.02 -1.15 1.51
CA ALA A 112 -7.43 -1.41 1.22
C ALA A 112 -8.35 -0.53 2.07
N ARG A 113 -8.05 -0.41 3.37
CA ARG A 113 -8.78 0.51 4.28
C ARG A 113 -8.64 1.98 3.86
N ALA A 114 -7.51 2.37 3.29
CA ALA A 114 -7.32 3.74 2.80
C ALA A 114 -8.04 4.02 1.47
N ILE A 115 -8.14 3.02 0.59
CA ILE A 115 -8.79 3.15 -0.72
C ILE A 115 -10.32 3.07 -0.61
N ALA A 116 -10.86 2.17 0.20
CA ALA A 116 -12.28 1.86 0.25
C ALA A 116 -13.18 3.10 0.45
N PRO A 117 -12.88 4.02 1.39
CA PRO A 117 -13.69 5.24 1.56
C PRO A 117 -13.66 6.15 0.33
N VAL A 118 -12.54 6.15 -0.42
CA VAL A 118 -12.38 6.98 -1.63
C VAL A 118 -13.23 6.45 -2.77
N VAL A 119 -13.33 5.13 -2.89
CA VAL A 119 -14.20 4.45 -3.88
C VAL A 119 -15.67 4.72 -3.58
N GLY A 120 -16.02 4.94 -2.31
CA GLY A 120 -17.31 5.47 -1.90
C GLY A 120 -18.43 4.44 -1.79
N TYR A 121 -18.11 3.16 -1.68
CA TYR A 121 -19.05 2.09 -1.42
C TYR A 121 -18.93 1.61 0.02
N GLU A 122 -20.05 1.16 0.61
CA GLU A 122 -20.10 0.61 1.95
C GLU A 122 -19.17 -0.62 2.09
N GLN A 123 -19.18 -1.48 1.08
CA GLN A 123 -18.26 -2.61 0.98
C GLN A 123 -17.46 -2.53 -0.31
N THR A 124 -16.15 -2.58 -0.19
CA THR A 124 -15.23 -2.51 -1.33
C THR A 124 -14.27 -3.70 -1.29
N ALA A 125 -14.15 -4.41 -2.42
CA ALA A 125 -13.15 -5.44 -2.59
C ALA A 125 -11.90 -4.85 -3.27
N VAL A 126 -10.72 -5.08 -2.71
CA VAL A 126 -9.43 -4.72 -3.31
C VAL A 126 -8.68 -6.01 -3.65
N CYS A 127 -8.43 -6.21 -4.93
CA CYS A 127 -7.75 -7.38 -5.47
C CYS A 127 -6.33 -6.99 -5.89
N ILE A 128 -5.32 -7.51 -5.22
CA ILE A 128 -3.91 -7.32 -5.57
C ILE A 128 -3.44 -8.55 -6.35
N LEU A 129 -2.97 -8.30 -7.57
CA LEU A 129 -2.44 -9.33 -8.46
C LEU A 129 -0.93 -9.31 -8.42
N GLU A 130 -0.34 -10.36 -7.90
CA GLU A 130 1.09 -10.64 -7.98
C GLU A 130 1.33 -11.79 -8.96
N HIS A 131 2.59 -12.09 -9.29
CA HIS A 131 2.94 -13.08 -10.30
C HIS A 131 2.24 -14.43 -10.09
N ASP A 132 2.30 -14.97 -8.87
CA ASP A 132 1.74 -16.29 -8.54
C ASP A 132 0.56 -16.24 -7.57
N TRP A 133 0.24 -15.08 -7.02
CA TRP A 133 -0.75 -14.92 -5.97
C TRP A 133 -1.73 -13.80 -6.26
N THR A 134 -2.94 -14.00 -5.82
CA THR A 134 -3.94 -12.93 -5.74
C THR A 134 -4.41 -12.82 -4.32
N THR A 135 -4.27 -11.63 -3.76
CA THR A 135 -4.80 -11.27 -2.45
C THR A 135 -6.04 -10.42 -2.64
N VAL A 136 -7.13 -10.81 -2.01
CA VAL A 136 -8.39 -10.05 -2.02
C VAL A 136 -8.69 -9.62 -0.60
N VAL A 137 -8.82 -8.33 -0.41
CA VAL A 137 -9.24 -7.73 0.86
C VAL A 137 -10.60 -7.11 0.67
N MET A 138 -11.59 -7.59 1.41
CA MET A 138 -12.89 -6.98 1.56
C MET A 138 -12.84 -6.00 2.71
N VAL A 139 -13.26 -4.78 2.48
CA VAL A 139 -13.33 -3.73 3.49
C VAL A 139 -14.77 -3.30 3.66
N ASP A 140 -15.25 -3.35 4.90
CA ASP A 140 -16.45 -2.65 5.31
C ASP A 140 -16.06 -1.25 5.81
N THR A 141 -16.58 -0.21 5.17
CA THR A 141 -16.22 1.17 5.50
C THR A 141 -16.94 1.71 6.73
N HIS A 142 -17.99 1.01 7.20
CA HIS A 142 -18.77 1.43 8.36
C HIS A 142 -17.99 1.21 9.66
N ASP A 143 -17.35 0.07 9.82
CA ASP A 143 -16.59 -0.31 11.03
C ASP A 143 -15.08 -0.47 10.79
N GLY A 144 -14.65 -0.43 9.52
CA GLY A 144 -13.26 -0.64 9.11
C GLY A 144 -12.81 -2.10 9.18
N GLU A 145 -13.74 -3.05 9.36
CA GLU A 145 -13.43 -4.47 9.35
C GLU A 145 -12.93 -4.92 7.99
N THR A 146 -11.97 -5.83 8.03
CA THR A 146 -11.39 -6.43 6.83
C THR A 146 -11.51 -7.93 6.87
N GLN A 147 -11.83 -8.52 5.71
CA GLN A 147 -11.77 -9.94 5.49
C GLN A 147 -10.85 -10.21 4.31
N THR A 148 -9.92 -11.15 4.46
CA THR A 148 -8.89 -11.40 3.45
C THR A 148 -8.97 -12.83 2.93
N ALA A 149 -8.84 -12.97 1.62
CA ALA A 149 -8.69 -14.25 0.95
C ALA A 149 -7.48 -14.21 0.02
N ILE A 150 -6.72 -15.31 0.01
CA ILE A 150 -5.52 -15.44 -0.81
C ILE A 150 -5.67 -16.66 -1.72
N LYS A 151 -5.31 -16.52 -2.98
CA LYS A 151 -5.31 -17.61 -3.94
C LYS A 151 -3.99 -17.66 -4.69
N HIS A 152 -3.42 -18.83 -4.80
CA HIS A 152 -2.34 -19.12 -5.73
C HIS A 152 -2.92 -19.22 -7.15
N VAL A 153 -2.45 -18.38 -8.06
CA VAL A 153 -2.92 -18.31 -9.45
C VAL A 153 -1.92 -19.02 -10.35
N ARG A 154 -2.35 -20.15 -10.92
CA ARG A 154 -1.57 -20.85 -11.94
C ARG A 154 -2.35 -20.80 -13.25
N GLY A 155 -1.78 -20.16 -14.27
CA GLY A 155 -2.27 -20.31 -15.63
C GLY A 155 -3.34 -19.35 -16.12
N GLY A 156 -3.40 -18.11 -15.60
CA GLY A 156 -4.16 -17.01 -16.21
C GLY A 156 -5.43 -16.59 -15.48
N PHE A 157 -6.10 -15.56 -16.00
CA PHE A 157 -7.17 -14.84 -15.34
C PHE A 157 -8.55 -15.49 -15.42
N ASP A 158 -8.80 -16.44 -16.33
CA ASP A 158 -10.12 -17.06 -16.48
C ASP A 158 -10.54 -17.81 -15.20
N GLY A 159 -9.63 -18.55 -14.60
CA GLY A 159 -9.86 -19.21 -13.32
C GLY A 159 -10.01 -18.23 -12.15
N LEU A 160 -9.42 -17.04 -12.24
CA LEU A 160 -9.49 -16.00 -11.23
C LEU A 160 -10.87 -15.35 -11.22
N THR A 161 -11.42 -14.98 -12.37
CA THR A 161 -12.76 -14.41 -12.48
C THR A 161 -13.81 -15.33 -11.86
N HIS A 162 -13.78 -16.61 -12.22
CA HIS A 162 -14.70 -17.60 -11.65
C HIS A 162 -14.52 -17.77 -10.13
N TRP A 163 -13.27 -17.74 -9.65
CA TRP A 163 -13.01 -17.84 -8.21
C TRP A 163 -13.52 -16.61 -7.46
N LEU A 164 -13.29 -15.39 -7.96
CA LEU A 164 -13.76 -14.16 -7.34
C LEU A 164 -15.29 -14.11 -7.26
N THR A 165 -15.98 -14.40 -8.36
CA THR A 165 -17.44 -14.44 -8.36
C THR A 165 -17.99 -15.47 -7.38
N GLY A 166 -17.46 -16.69 -7.40
CA GLY A 166 -17.88 -17.73 -6.48
C GLY A 166 -17.50 -17.45 -5.00
N MET A 167 -16.45 -16.69 -4.75
CA MET A 167 -16.08 -16.25 -3.40
C MET A 167 -17.07 -15.21 -2.88
N PHE A 168 -17.42 -14.21 -3.67
CA PHE A 168 -18.41 -13.20 -3.29
C PHE A 168 -19.78 -13.81 -2.99
N GLU A 169 -20.19 -14.81 -3.78
CA GLU A 169 -21.45 -15.51 -3.54
C GLU A 169 -21.47 -16.34 -2.25
N ARG A 170 -20.39 -17.12 -2.01
CA ARG A 170 -20.32 -18.09 -0.91
C ARG A 170 -20.09 -17.45 0.45
N ASN A 171 -19.25 -16.43 0.51
CA ASN A 171 -18.87 -15.78 1.78
C ASN A 171 -19.86 -14.68 2.19
N GLY A 172 -20.90 -14.45 1.39
CA GLY A 172 -21.82 -13.35 1.63
C GLY A 172 -21.18 -11.98 1.40
N TRP A 173 -20.02 -11.95 0.77
CA TRP A 173 -19.34 -10.71 0.39
C TRP A 173 -20.11 -10.05 -0.76
N ARG A 174 -20.56 -8.83 -0.54
CA ARG A 174 -21.33 -8.08 -1.53
C ARG A 174 -20.67 -6.73 -1.78
N PRO A 175 -19.52 -6.71 -2.45
CA PRO A 175 -18.86 -5.44 -2.73
C PRO A 175 -19.77 -4.56 -3.60
N GLY A 176 -19.87 -3.28 -3.26
CA GLY A 176 -20.48 -2.27 -4.12
C GLY A 176 -19.53 -1.84 -5.24
N GLY A 177 -18.22 -2.08 -5.09
CA GLY A 177 -17.19 -1.84 -6.08
C GLY A 177 -15.98 -2.74 -5.88
N VAL A 178 -15.25 -3.01 -6.95
CA VAL A 178 -14.03 -3.83 -6.96
C VAL A 178 -12.87 -3.01 -7.52
N VAL A 179 -11.77 -2.95 -6.78
CA VAL A 179 -10.51 -2.35 -7.24
C VAL A 179 -9.54 -3.48 -7.57
N VAL A 180 -8.99 -3.46 -8.77
CA VAL A 180 -8.00 -4.44 -9.24
C VAL A 180 -6.66 -3.73 -9.40
N VAL A 181 -5.66 -4.21 -8.71
CA VAL A 181 -4.29 -3.67 -8.73
C VAL A 181 -3.36 -4.75 -9.28
N GLY A 182 -2.57 -4.42 -10.29
CA GLY A 182 -1.61 -5.36 -10.83
C GLY A 182 -0.37 -4.68 -11.41
N GLY A 183 0.70 -5.47 -11.62
CA GLY A 183 1.95 -5.00 -12.21
C GLY A 183 1.87 -4.80 -13.72
N ALA A 184 2.92 -4.22 -14.29
CA ALA A 184 3.02 -3.95 -15.73
C ALA A 184 2.92 -5.20 -16.61
N ASP A 185 3.32 -6.35 -16.07
CA ASP A 185 3.32 -7.63 -16.78
C ASP A 185 1.95 -8.35 -16.75
N SER A 186 0.99 -7.83 -15.98
CA SER A 186 -0.35 -8.40 -15.88
C SER A 186 -1.32 -7.74 -16.85
N ASP A 187 -2.11 -8.54 -17.57
CA ASP A 187 -3.21 -8.01 -18.41
C ASP A 187 -4.39 -7.58 -17.55
N ILE A 188 -4.19 -6.49 -16.79
CA ILE A 188 -5.18 -5.92 -15.89
C ILE A 188 -6.44 -5.48 -16.66
N ASN A 189 -6.26 -4.91 -17.84
CA ASN A 189 -7.37 -4.41 -18.64
C ASN A 189 -8.27 -5.56 -19.12
N GLY A 190 -7.66 -6.67 -19.54
CA GLY A 190 -8.40 -7.88 -19.90
C GLY A 190 -9.15 -8.47 -18.71
N LEU A 191 -8.51 -8.55 -17.54
CA LEU A 191 -9.16 -9.03 -16.32
C LEU A 191 -10.27 -8.10 -15.84
N SER A 192 -10.05 -6.80 -15.82
CA SER A 192 -11.08 -5.81 -15.43
C SER A 192 -12.30 -5.95 -16.29
N TRP A 193 -12.14 -6.04 -17.60
CA TRP A 193 -13.24 -6.23 -18.53
C TRP A 193 -13.98 -7.56 -18.34
N GLN A 194 -13.28 -8.65 -18.02
CA GLN A 194 -13.92 -9.92 -17.68
C GLN A 194 -14.71 -9.81 -16.36
N LEU A 195 -14.16 -9.13 -15.35
CA LEU A 195 -14.82 -8.89 -14.08
C LEU A 195 -16.04 -7.99 -14.22
N GLU A 196 -15.97 -6.90 -15.01
CA GLU A 196 -17.10 -6.02 -15.29
C GLU A 196 -18.27 -6.76 -15.97
N LYS A 197 -17.98 -7.77 -16.78
CA LYS A 197 -19.01 -8.63 -17.37
C LYS A 197 -19.59 -9.67 -16.42
N ALA A 198 -18.79 -10.12 -15.48
CA ALA A 198 -19.17 -11.18 -14.56
C ALA A 198 -19.83 -10.67 -13.27
N LEU A 199 -19.52 -9.43 -12.88
CA LEU A 199 -19.99 -8.81 -11.65
C LEU A 199 -20.99 -7.67 -11.96
N PRO A 200 -22.08 -7.55 -11.18
CA PRO A 200 -23.05 -6.46 -11.35
C PRO A 200 -22.59 -5.15 -10.67
N VAL A 201 -21.28 -4.95 -10.51
CA VAL A 201 -20.66 -3.83 -9.78
C VAL A 201 -19.51 -3.23 -10.59
N PRO A 202 -19.23 -1.94 -10.44
CA PRO A 202 -18.12 -1.30 -11.14
C PRO A 202 -16.76 -1.90 -10.72
N VAL A 203 -15.86 -2.00 -11.70
CA VAL A 203 -14.49 -2.48 -11.51
C VAL A 203 -13.51 -1.37 -11.88
N PHE A 204 -12.60 -1.06 -10.97
CA PHE A 204 -11.58 -0.04 -11.13
C PHE A 204 -10.21 -0.70 -11.28
N ALA A 205 -9.54 -0.48 -12.40
CA ALA A 205 -8.21 -1.01 -12.64
C ALA A 205 -7.12 -0.01 -12.23
N GLN A 206 -6.09 -0.51 -11.56
CA GLN A 206 -4.91 0.25 -11.18
C GLN A 206 -3.65 -0.49 -11.61
N THR A 207 -2.84 0.17 -12.41
CA THR A 207 -1.48 -0.27 -12.74
C THR A 207 -0.48 0.13 -11.65
N MET A 208 0.79 -0.28 -11.76
CA MET A 208 1.85 0.02 -10.80
C MET A 208 1.58 -0.62 -9.42
N ALA A 209 1.43 -1.94 -9.40
CA ALA A 209 1.10 -2.68 -8.18
C ALA A 209 2.09 -2.41 -7.05
N GLN A 210 3.39 -2.35 -7.35
CA GLN A 210 4.42 -2.17 -6.33
C GLN A 210 4.37 -0.77 -5.71
N VAL A 211 4.08 0.27 -6.48
CA VAL A 211 3.82 1.62 -5.95
C VAL A 211 2.59 1.64 -5.04
N THR A 212 1.54 0.95 -5.46
CA THR A 212 0.29 0.88 -4.72
C THR A 212 0.47 0.15 -3.38
N ILE A 213 1.21 -0.98 -3.38
CA ILE A 213 1.57 -1.72 -2.15
C ILE A 213 2.54 -0.90 -1.28
N ALA A 214 3.51 -0.21 -1.88
CA ALA A 214 4.43 0.69 -1.16
C ALA A 214 3.69 1.79 -0.40
N ARG A 215 2.60 2.34 -0.96
CA ARG A 215 1.73 3.26 -0.23
C ARG A 215 1.14 2.63 1.03
N GLY A 216 0.71 1.38 0.95
CA GLY A 216 0.25 0.62 2.12
C GLY A 216 1.34 0.44 3.18
N ALA A 217 2.58 0.16 2.77
CA ALA A 217 3.73 0.07 3.67
C ALA A 217 4.06 1.41 4.34
N ALA A 218 4.02 2.52 3.59
CA ALA A 218 4.19 3.87 4.14
C ALA A 218 3.16 4.17 5.24
N LEU A 219 1.88 3.91 4.96
CA LEU A 219 0.78 4.14 5.90
C LEU A 219 0.88 3.26 7.16
N ALA A 220 1.28 2.00 7.01
CA ALA A 220 1.47 1.09 8.15
C ALA A 220 2.66 1.52 9.02
N ALA A 221 3.78 1.89 8.41
CA ALA A 221 4.98 2.35 9.10
C ALA A 221 4.73 3.68 9.84
N ALA A 222 4.03 4.62 9.23
CA ALA A 222 3.65 5.89 9.88
C ALA A 222 2.86 5.65 11.16
N ARG A 223 1.85 4.78 11.12
CA ARG A 223 1.03 4.44 12.30
C ARG A 223 1.84 3.79 13.42
N SER A 224 2.77 2.91 13.10
CA SER A 224 3.58 2.23 14.12
C SER A 224 4.53 3.20 14.83
N THR A 225 5.07 4.21 14.15
CA THR A 225 5.92 5.23 14.75
C THR A 225 5.15 6.23 15.61
N GLU A 226 3.96 6.64 15.20
CA GLU A 226 3.07 7.51 16.01
C GLU A 226 2.74 6.85 17.35
N PHE A 227 2.39 5.57 17.35
CA PHE A 227 2.06 4.84 18.56
C PHE A 227 3.27 4.75 19.51
N THR A 228 4.48 4.60 18.98
CA THR A 228 5.70 4.58 19.79
C THR A 228 6.01 5.94 20.39
N ASP A 229 5.85 7.02 19.62
CA ASP A 229 6.08 8.39 20.09
C ASP A 229 5.07 8.79 21.19
N GLU A 230 3.80 8.43 21.05
CA GLU A 230 2.79 8.66 22.07
C GLU A 230 3.11 7.94 23.39
N GLN A 231 3.64 6.73 23.31
CA GLN A 231 4.07 5.96 24.49
C GLN A 231 5.29 6.58 25.19
N LEU A 232 6.22 7.17 24.43
CA LEU A 232 7.43 7.81 24.95
C LEU A 232 7.14 9.19 25.59
N VAL A 233 6.12 9.88 25.08
CA VAL A 233 5.73 11.22 25.57
C VAL A 233 4.76 11.16 26.76
N ALA A 234 4.13 10.00 27.03
CA ALA A 234 3.24 9.83 28.18
C ALA A 234 4.06 9.92 29.49
N PRO A 235 4.02 11.05 30.24
CA PRO A 235 4.66 11.11 31.55
C PRO A 235 3.95 10.10 32.44
N GLY A 236 4.74 9.26 33.14
CA GLY A 236 4.25 8.27 34.09
C GLY A 236 3.27 8.88 35.10
N SER A 237 2.02 8.82 34.79
CA SER A 237 0.90 9.16 35.68
C SER A 237 0.19 7.86 36.03
N GLU A 238 0.22 7.54 37.33
CA GLU A 238 -0.59 6.49 37.94
C GLU A 238 -2.06 6.57 37.46
N PRO A 239 -2.78 5.46 37.36
CA PRO A 239 -4.14 5.45 36.85
C PRO A 239 -5.11 6.03 37.87
N ALA A 240 -5.41 7.31 37.75
CA ALA A 240 -6.62 7.87 38.36
C ALA A 240 -7.80 7.53 37.41
N ALA A 241 -8.66 6.64 37.88
CA ALA A 241 -9.90 6.30 37.20
C ALA A 241 -10.77 7.55 37.00
N ALA A 242 -10.99 7.92 35.74
CA ALA A 242 -11.98 8.93 35.35
C ALA A 242 -12.74 8.43 34.09
N PRO A 243 -14.05 8.72 33.98
CA PRO A 243 -14.96 8.05 33.07
C PRO A 243 -14.71 8.46 31.62
N ALA A 244 -14.80 7.46 30.73
CA ALA A 244 -14.70 7.60 29.29
C ALA A 244 -15.68 8.65 28.74
N ARG A 245 -15.17 9.81 28.34
CA ARG A 245 -15.84 10.65 27.35
C ARG A 245 -15.38 10.25 25.96
N GLN A 246 -16.25 9.55 25.28
CA GLN A 246 -16.14 9.35 23.82
C GLN A 246 -16.05 10.73 23.16
N ARG A 247 -14.86 11.10 22.66
CA ARG A 247 -14.74 12.17 21.68
C ARG A 247 -15.22 11.59 20.34
N GLN A 248 -16.41 11.96 19.94
CA GLN A 248 -16.82 11.86 18.55
C GLN A 248 -15.87 12.75 17.74
N LEU A 249 -14.96 12.12 17.00
CA LEU A 249 -14.22 12.79 15.93
C LEU A 249 -15.24 13.19 14.88
N SER A 250 -15.38 14.49 14.63
CA SER A 250 -16.32 14.98 13.63
C SER A 250 -15.82 14.58 12.23
N TYR A 251 -16.57 13.75 11.56
CA TYR A 251 -16.35 13.25 10.19
C TYR A 251 -16.16 14.35 9.12
N ALA A 252 -16.45 15.62 9.44
CA ALA A 252 -16.39 16.71 8.48
C ALA A 252 -14.98 17.14 8.05
N GLY A 253 -13.94 16.86 8.85
CA GLY A 253 -12.54 17.22 8.50
C GLY A 253 -11.84 16.18 7.62
N ALA A 254 -12.15 14.90 7.84
CA ALA A 254 -11.52 13.80 7.10
C ALA A 254 -11.96 13.74 5.62
N VAL A 255 -13.21 14.12 5.34
CA VAL A 255 -13.78 14.06 3.98
C VAL A 255 -13.15 15.10 3.04
N THR A 256 -12.72 16.26 3.55
CA THR A 256 -12.15 17.32 2.69
C THR A 256 -10.72 17.04 2.25
N ALA A 257 -9.89 16.42 3.10
CA ALA A 257 -8.51 16.07 2.75
C ALA A 257 -8.45 14.84 1.81
N LEU A 258 -9.35 13.87 2.01
CA LEU A 258 -9.51 12.71 1.13
C LEU A 258 -9.95 13.09 -0.28
N ALA A 259 -10.81 14.11 -0.42
CA ALA A 259 -11.25 14.61 -1.71
C ALA A 259 -10.09 15.19 -2.56
N ALA A 260 -9.10 15.84 -1.93
CA ALA A 260 -7.94 16.37 -2.64
C ALA A 260 -6.99 15.26 -3.14
N GLY A 261 -6.79 14.20 -2.34
CA GLY A 261 -5.99 13.03 -2.72
C GLY A 261 -6.66 12.17 -3.81
N ALA A 262 -8.00 12.07 -3.78
CA ALA A 262 -8.78 11.34 -4.78
C ALA A 262 -8.80 12.07 -6.13
N ILE A 263 -8.82 13.40 -6.14
CA ILE A 263 -8.82 14.19 -7.38
C ILE A 263 -7.49 14.04 -8.13
N THR A 264 -6.37 13.97 -7.42
CA THR A 264 -5.07 13.68 -8.05
C THR A 264 -4.96 12.24 -8.55
N PHE A 265 -5.58 11.28 -7.86
CA PHE A 265 -5.61 9.88 -8.26
C PHE A 265 -6.51 9.64 -9.47
N VAL A 266 -7.69 10.27 -9.52
CA VAL A 266 -8.64 10.16 -10.64
C VAL A 266 -8.21 11.01 -11.85
N SER A 267 -7.58 12.17 -11.64
CA SER A 267 -7.10 13.00 -12.75
C SER A 267 -5.87 12.42 -13.45
N SER A 268 -5.03 11.62 -12.77
CA SER A 268 -3.97 10.87 -13.45
C SER A 268 -4.52 9.71 -14.30
N LEU A 269 -5.67 9.14 -13.92
CA LEU A 269 -6.40 8.17 -14.75
C LEU A 269 -7.02 8.78 -16.01
N SER A 270 -7.51 10.02 -15.93
CA SER A 270 -8.17 10.69 -17.07
C SER A 270 -7.18 11.19 -18.14
N LEU A 271 -5.91 11.41 -17.78
CA LEU A 271 -4.85 11.80 -18.73
C LEU A 271 -4.22 10.63 -19.49
N ALA A 272 -4.45 9.39 -19.03
CA ALA A 272 -3.93 8.19 -19.71
C ALA A 272 -4.91 7.62 -20.76
N VAL A 273 -6.13 8.18 -20.90
CA VAL A 273 -7.20 7.74 -21.82
C VAL A 273 -7.50 8.79 -22.91
N GLY A 274 -6.70 9.87 -22.97
CA GLY A 274 -6.83 10.91 -23.98
C GLY A 274 -5.84 10.79 -25.14
#